data_a41923b5f4f830d1b527a731e18eac58
#
_entry.id   a41923b5f4f830d1b527a731e18eac58
#
_cell.length_a   1.000
_cell.length_b   1.000
_cell.length_c   1.000
_cell.angle_alpha   90.00
_cell.angle_beta   90.00
_cell.angle_gamma   90.00
#
_symmetry.space_group_name_H-M   'P 1'
#
loop_
_entity.id
_entity.type
_entity.pdbx_description
1 polymer ?
#
loop_
_entity_poly.entity_id
_entity_poly.type
_entity_poly.pdbx_seq_one_letter_code
_entity_poly.pdbx_strand_id
1 'polypeptide(L)'
;MSSNGDRTDYKKRIDWVTIALYLLLVVAGWFAICGASYDFDMSRLFAFGSRPMMQLLWIGLAVVIGFMVLLIETDIFESLAPVFYVAMLGLLALTIFIAPDIKGSHSWLVIGPLRLQPAEFAKVTTALFLAWKLSQSDFVLRGMKSYVYAFGIIFIPVLLILMQNETGSALVYVAFFLALYREGLTGIFLGIAFCAVLFFVTALKLQGDLWWGHTDAAEWSVVTMTTLIAILLVRLYTKERSRFYWLAMGLTAIAYGVSIALSYFVPVNFLWTAYGLLVLLVVWVLMMAVRRYLLAYLLIAVFVLGSIGYLFSVDYVFNEVMQPHQQMRIKVALGIEEDLRGGGYNVDQSKIAIGSGGFLGKGFLKGTQTKLKYVPEQDTDFIFCTVGEEQGFVGSILLLITYATLIIRIVWLAERQTKVFSRVYGHSVAGILLFHLSINVGMVIGLVPVIGIPLPFFSYGGSSLWGFTLLIFILLRLDADRDPRKR
;
A
#
# COMPACT_ATOMS: atom_id res chain seq x y z
N MET A 1 -30.88 -35.08 -12.74
CA MET A 1 -30.50 -35.75 -11.48
C MET A 1 -28.99 -35.93 -11.45
N SER A 2 -28.19 -34.89 -11.01
CA SER A 2 -26.75 -35.03 -10.77
C SER A 2 -26.20 -33.94 -9.80
N SER A 3 -27.00 -33.48 -8.85
CA SER A 3 -26.57 -32.32 -8.02
C SER A 3 -26.06 -32.65 -6.60
N ASN A 4 -26.19 -33.89 -6.12
CA ASN A 4 -25.84 -34.23 -4.74
C ASN A 4 -24.42 -34.80 -4.54
N GLY A 5 -23.74 -35.27 -5.60
CA GLY A 5 -22.38 -35.80 -5.52
C GLY A 5 -21.30 -34.72 -5.46
N ASP A 6 -21.54 -33.53 -6.04
CA ASP A 6 -20.56 -32.44 -6.14
C ASP A 6 -20.48 -31.58 -4.86
N ARG A 7 -21.58 -31.48 -4.08
CA ARG A 7 -21.65 -30.65 -2.89
C ARG A 7 -20.81 -31.13 -1.71
N THR A 8 -20.49 -32.41 -1.63
CA THR A 8 -19.69 -32.98 -0.54
C THR A 8 -18.19 -32.93 -0.78
N ASP A 9 -17.75 -32.70 -2.02
CA ASP A 9 -16.33 -32.78 -2.38
C ASP A 9 -15.57 -31.45 -2.24
N TYR A 10 -16.26 -30.28 -2.26
CA TYR A 10 -15.58 -28.99 -2.08
C TYR A 10 -15.01 -28.81 -0.68
N LYS A 11 -15.64 -29.37 0.37
CA LYS A 11 -15.13 -29.31 1.75
C LYS A 11 -13.77 -29.97 1.90
N LYS A 12 -13.47 -31.00 1.10
CA LYS A 12 -12.16 -31.66 1.06
C LYS A 12 -11.08 -30.84 0.32
N ARG A 13 -11.49 -29.84 -0.44
CA ARG A 13 -10.59 -29.00 -1.27
C ARG A 13 -10.23 -27.66 -0.63
N ILE A 14 -10.84 -27.32 0.52
CA ILE A 14 -10.51 -26.08 1.25
C ILE A 14 -9.05 -26.10 1.69
N ASP A 15 -8.37 -24.99 1.51
CA ASP A 15 -6.97 -24.84 1.95
C ASP A 15 -6.86 -24.56 3.45
N TRP A 16 -6.75 -25.64 4.24
CA TRP A 16 -6.67 -25.57 5.69
C TRP A 16 -5.41 -24.85 6.19
N VAL A 17 -4.34 -24.81 5.40
CA VAL A 17 -3.11 -24.10 5.77
C VAL A 17 -3.38 -22.58 5.86
N THR A 18 -4.10 -22.03 4.89
CA THR A 18 -4.49 -20.61 4.92
C THR A 18 -5.40 -20.31 6.12
N ILE A 19 -6.36 -21.21 6.43
CA ILE A 19 -7.22 -21.04 7.62
C ILE A 19 -6.39 -21.10 8.90
N ALA A 20 -5.45 -22.02 9.02
CA ALA A 20 -4.58 -22.13 10.19
C ALA A 20 -3.72 -20.88 10.39
N LEU A 21 -3.12 -20.33 9.31
CA LEU A 21 -2.34 -19.08 9.37
C LEU A 21 -3.23 -17.88 9.74
N TYR A 22 -4.44 -17.79 9.17
CA TYR A 22 -5.41 -16.78 9.54
C TYR A 22 -5.77 -16.84 11.03
N LEU A 23 -6.12 -18.02 11.54
CA LEU A 23 -6.47 -18.20 12.94
C LEU A 23 -5.29 -17.92 13.87
N LEU A 24 -4.07 -18.33 13.48
CA LEU A 24 -2.86 -18.02 14.22
C LEU A 24 -2.66 -16.51 14.37
N LEU A 25 -2.82 -15.74 13.28
CA LEU A 25 -2.70 -14.28 13.31
C LEU A 25 -3.80 -13.62 14.14
N VAL A 26 -5.05 -14.09 14.02
CA VAL A 26 -6.18 -13.57 14.81
C VAL A 26 -5.97 -13.80 16.30
N VAL A 27 -5.54 -15.02 16.70
CA VAL A 27 -5.27 -15.36 18.09
C VAL A 27 -4.07 -14.58 18.63
N ALA A 28 -2.97 -14.52 17.88
CA ALA A 28 -1.79 -13.73 18.27
C ALA A 28 -2.13 -12.23 18.38
N GLY A 29 -2.96 -11.70 17.46
CA GLY A 29 -3.47 -10.33 17.53
C GLY A 29 -4.30 -10.06 18.77
N TRP A 30 -5.16 -11.00 19.16
CA TRP A 30 -5.93 -10.87 20.40
C TRP A 30 -5.02 -10.80 21.65
N PHE A 31 -3.97 -11.63 21.71
CA PHE A 31 -2.98 -11.53 22.79
C PHE A 31 -2.26 -10.19 22.79
N ALA A 32 -1.89 -9.67 21.62
CA ALA A 32 -1.26 -8.35 21.50
C ALA A 32 -2.20 -7.21 21.95
N ILE A 33 -3.51 -7.31 21.65
CA ILE A 33 -4.53 -6.37 22.13
C ILE A 33 -4.68 -6.44 23.63
N CYS A 34 -4.59 -7.64 24.23
CA CYS A 34 -4.55 -7.79 25.68
C CYS A 34 -3.34 -7.05 26.27
N GLY A 35 -2.14 -7.22 25.70
CA GLY A 35 -0.94 -6.51 26.11
C GLY A 35 -1.06 -5.00 26.02
N ALA A 36 -1.56 -4.51 24.87
CA ALA A 36 -1.78 -3.08 24.61
C ALA A 36 -2.84 -2.45 25.53
N SER A 37 -3.85 -3.22 25.96
CA SER A 37 -4.96 -2.74 26.79
C SER A 37 -4.75 -2.93 28.28
N TYR A 38 -3.73 -3.67 28.70
CA TYR A 38 -3.47 -3.97 30.10
C TYR A 38 -2.96 -2.75 30.87
N ASP A 39 -3.63 -2.44 31.97
CA ASP A 39 -3.37 -1.26 32.81
C ASP A 39 -3.16 -1.66 34.29
N PHE A 40 -2.30 -2.66 34.57
CA PHE A 40 -1.99 -3.23 35.89
C PHE A 40 -3.17 -3.86 36.64
N ASP A 41 -4.37 -3.89 36.06
CA ASP A 41 -5.57 -4.47 36.65
C ASP A 41 -6.17 -5.56 35.75
N MET A 42 -5.99 -6.83 36.14
CA MET A 42 -6.52 -7.97 35.38
C MET A 42 -8.05 -8.03 35.36
N SER A 43 -8.72 -7.46 36.36
CA SER A 43 -10.19 -7.45 36.41
C SER A 43 -10.79 -6.54 35.35
N ARG A 44 -10.12 -5.45 35.02
CA ARG A 44 -10.54 -4.51 33.95
C ARG A 44 -10.28 -5.06 32.56
N LEU A 45 -9.25 -5.90 32.40
CA LEU A 45 -8.90 -6.48 31.09
C LEU A 45 -10.05 -7.30 30.51
N PHE A 46 -10.75 -8.07 31.32
CA PHE A 46 -11.88 -8.91 30.91
C PHE A 46 -13.24 -8.34 31.26
N ALA A 47 -13.33 -7.10 31.73
CA ALA A 47 -14.59 -6.43 31.96
C ALA A 47 -15.42 -6.33 30.68
N PHE A 48 -16.74 -6.44 30.80
CA PHE A 48 -17.64 -6.25 29.65
C PHE A 48 -17.47 -4.84 29.09
N GLY A 49 -17.24 -4.75 27.76
CA GLY A 49 -16.96 -3.49 27.10
C GLY A 49 -15.45 -3.12 27.00
N SER A 50 -14.54 -3.90 27.65
CA SER A 50 -13.11 -3.74 27.43
C SER A 50 -12.72 -4.08 25.97
N ARG A 51 -11.65 -3.46 25.44
CA ARG A 51 -11.18 -3.72 24.06
C ARG A 51 -10.88 -5.21 23.80
N PRO A 52 -10.19 -5.98 24.67
CA PRO A 52 -9.98 -7.40 24.46
C PRO A 52 -11.28 -8.23 24.42
N MET A 53 -12.25 -7.92 25.29
CA MET A 53 -13.55 -8.62 25.31
C MET A 53 -14.37 -8.30 24.06
N MET A 54 -14.41 -7.03 23.64
CA MET A 54 -15.08 -6.64 22.39
C MET A 54 -14.42 -7.30 21.18
N GLN A 55 -13.08 -7.43 21.16
CA GLN A 55 -12.39 -8.12 20.07
C GLN A 55 -12.76 -9.60 19.99
N LEU A 56 -12.99 -10.29 21.11
CA LEU A 56 -13.49 -11.67 21.08
C LEU A 56 -14.88 -11.77 20.43
N LEU A 57 -15.76 -10.81 20.67
CA LEU A 57 -17.05 -10.74 19.98
C LEU A 57 -16.88 -10.54 18.45
N TRP A 58 -15.96 -9.64 18.06
CA TRP A 58 -15.66 -9.42 16.64
C TRP A 58 -15.04 -10.65 15.99
N ILE A 59 -14.18 -11.40 16.69
CA ILE A 59 -13.60 -12.67 16.24
C ILE A 59 -14.71 -13.71 16.06
N GLY A 60 -15.62 -13.83 17.02
CA GLY A 60 -16.77 -14.75 16.92
C GLY A 60 -17.62 -14.45 15.68
N LEU A 61 -17.95 -13.18 15.45
CA LEU A 61 -18.68 -12.76 14.24
C LEU A 61 -17.88 -12.99 12.95
N ALA A 62 -16.57 -12.73 12.97
CA ALA A 62 -15.69 -13.00 11.83
C ALA A 62 -15.68 -14.48 11.43
N VAL A 63 -15.64 -15.39 12.42
CA VAL A 63 -15.73 -16.84 12.18
C VAL A 63 -17.08 -17.22 11.56
N VAL A 64 -18.18 -16.64 12.06
CA VAL A 64 -19.50 -16.86 11.49
C VAL A 64 -19.58 -16.36 10.06
N ILE A 65 -19.08 -15.13 9.78
CA ILE A 65 -19.01 -14.55 8.43
C ILE A 65 -18.21 -15.47 7.51
N GLY A 66 -17.01 -15.89 7.95
CA GLY A 66 -16.15 -16.77 7.14
C GLY A 66 -16.84 -18.11 6.84
N PHE A 67 -17.51 -18.70 7.83
CA PHE A 67 -18.26 -19.93 7.63
C PHE A 67 -19.42 -19.73 6.63
N MET A 68 -20.19 -18.65 6.75
CA MET A 68 -21.29 -18.34 5.82
C MET A 68 -20.76 -18.14 4.39
N VAL A 69 -19.65 -17.43 4.21
CA VAL A 69 -19.03 -17.25 2.89
C VAL A 69 -18.66 -18.58 2.23
N LEU A 70 -18.17 -19.56 3.01
CA LEU A 70 -17.84 -20.89 2.47
C LEU A 70 -19.07 -21.68 2.01
N LEU A 71 -20.26 -21.34 2.47
CA LEU A 71 -21.52 -21.98 2.04
C LEU A 71 -22.11 -21.35 0.77
N ILE A 72 -21.72 -20.14 0.41
CA ILE A 72 -22.23 -19.41 -0.76
C ILE A 72 -21.65 -20.03 -2.04
N GLU A 73 -22.46 -20.14 -3.09
CA GLU A 73 -22.02 -20.59 -4.41
C GLU A 73 -21.13 -19.52 -5.07
N THR A 74 -20.06 -19.96 -5.75
CA THR A 74 -19.06 -19.07 -6.36
C THR A 74 -19.63 -18.17 -7.44
N ASP A 75 -20.63 -18.66 -8.19
CA ASP A 75 -21.28 -17.91 -9.26
C ASP A 75 -22.03 -16.67 -8.75
N ILE A 76 -22.44 -16.66 -7.47
CA ILE A 76 -23.04 -15.49 -6.82
C ILE A 76 -22.03 -14.35 -6.72
N PHE A 77 -20.79 -14.66 -6.33
CA PHE A 77 -19.74 -13.62 -6.24
C PHE A 77 -19.41 -13.03 -7.61
N GLU A 78 -19.41 -13.85 -8.66
CA GLU A 78 -19.12 -13.39 -10.02
C GLU A 78 -20.30 -12.59 -10.59
N SER A 79 -21.53 -13.11 -10.50
CA SER A 79 -22.72 -12.47 -11.09
C SER A 79 -23.15 -11.19 -10.38
N LEU A 80 -23.02 -11.13 -9.04
CA LEU A 80 -23.40 -9.96 -8.24
C LEU A 80 -22.26 -8.98 -8.00
N ALA A 81 -21.05 -9.22 -8.47
CA ALA A 81 -19.92 -8.31 -8.29
C ALA A 81 -20.23 -6.85 -8.71
N PRO A 82 -20.88 -6.60 -9.88
CA PRO A 82 -21.26 -5.23 -10.27
C PRO A 82 -22.27 -4.60 -9.29
N VAL A 83 -23.23 -5.39 -8.80
CA VAL A 83 -24.26 -4.92 -7.86
C VAL A 83 -23.62 -4.54 -6.52
N PHE A 84 -22.76 -5.41 -5.98
CA PHE A 84 -22.04 -5.14 -4.73
C PHE A 84 -21.17 -3.89 -4.83
N TYR A 85 -20.48 -3.71 -5.97
CA TYR A 85 -19.65 -2.53 -6.19
C TYR A 85 -20.47 -1.24 -6.22
N VAL A 86 -21.55 -1.19 -7.01
CA VAL A 86 -22.42 0.00 -7.11
C VAL A 86 -23.10 0.30 -5.77
N ALA A 87 -23.61 -0.73 -5.07
CA ALA A 87 -24.20 -0.56 -3.75
C ALA A 87 -23.18 0.01 -2.74
N MET A 88 -21.94 -0.46 -2.81
CA MET A 88 -20.87 0.04 -1.93
C MET A 88 -20.46 1.47 -2.27
N LEU A 89 -20.41 1.86 -3.56
CA LEU A 89 -20.21 3.26 -3.95
C LEU A 89 -21.32 4.16 -3.41
N GLY A 90 -22.57 3.69 -3.49
CA GLY A 90 -23.72 4.38 -2.89
C GLY A 90 -23.57 4.55 -1.38
N LEU A 91 -23.10 3.49 -0.68
CA LEU A 91 -22.85 3.54 0.76
C LEU A 91 -21.70 4.49 1.12
N LEU A 92 -20.59 4.47 0.35
CA LEU A 92 -19.48 5.42 0.53
C LEU A 92 -19.96 6.87 0.33
N ALA A 93 -20.73 7.14 -0.72
CA ALA A 93 -21.29 8.46 -0.98
C ALA A 93 -22.24 8.89 0.16
N LEU A 94 -23.11 8.01 0.61
CA LEU A 94 -24.03 8.26 1.72
C LEU A 94 -23.27 8.57 3.03
N THR A 95 -22.18 7.87 3.29
CA THR A 95 -21.36 8.06 4.49
C THR A 95 -20.82 9.48 4.59
N ILE A 96 -20.49 10.15 3.47
CA ILE A 96 -20.02 11.55 3.46
C ILE A 96 -21.01 12.50 4.17
N PHE A 97 -22.32 12.23 4.03
CA PHE A 97 -23.37 13.10 4.55
C PHE A 97 -23.89 12.70 5.93
N ILE A 98 -23.82 11.41 6.29
CA ILE A 98 -24.46 10.87 7.51
C ILE A 98 -23.44 10.62 8.62
N ALA A 99 -22.18 10.35 8.28
CA ALA A 99 -21.18 9.98 9.27
C ALA A 99 -20.84 11.16 10.20
N PRO A 100 -20.77 10.94 11.52
CA PRO A 100 -20.27 11.95 12.44
C PRO A 100 -18.78 12.21 12.18
N ASP A 101 -18.33 13.42 12.50
CA ASP A 101 -16.91 13.73 12.51
C ASP A 101 -16.22 12.98 13.66
N ILE A 102 -15.30 12.08 13.30
CA ILE A 102 -14.45 11.36 14.25
C ILE A 102 -13.00 11.64 13.89
N LYS A 103 -12.32 12.44 14.69
CA LYS A 103 -10.91 12.83 14.49
C LYS A 103 -10.66 13.50 13.11
N GLY A 104 -11.61 14.29 12.62
CA GLY A 104 -11.51 14.98 11.32
C GLY A 104 -11.89 14.13 10.11
N SER A 105 -12.43 12.93 10.30
CA SER A 105 -12.88 12.03 9.23
C SER A 105 -14.37 11.71 9.34
N HIS A 106 -15.08 11.71 8.20
CA HIS A 106 -16.49 11.32 8.06
C HIS A 106 -16.62 9.91 7.45
N SER A 107 -15.88 8.94 7.98
CA SER A 107 -15.74 7.58 7.39
C SER A 107 -16.43 6.47 8.21
N TRP A 108 -16.99 6.79 9.38
CA TRP A 108 -17.53 5.82 10.30
C TRP A 108 -19.03 5.90 10.43
N LEU A 109 -19.74 4.83 10.10
CA LEU A 109 -21.15 4.67 10.42
C LEU A 109 -21.26 4.13 11.85
N VAL A 110 -21.89 4.92 12.72
CA VAL A 110 -22.08 4.57 14.14
C VAL A 110 -23.53 4.11 14.35
N ILE A 111 -23.70 2.82 14.67
CA ILE A 111 -25.00 2.20 14.94
C ILE A 111 -24.96 1.62 16.35
N GLY A 112 -25.33 2.42 17.35
CA GLY A 112 -25.19 2.05 18.73
C GLY A 112 -23.73 1.81 19.13
N PRO A 113 -23.37 0.63 19.67
CA PRO A 113 -21.99 0.30 20.01
C PRO A 113 -21.13 -0.12 18.80
N LEU A 114 -21.76 -0.37 17.65
CA LEU A 114 -21.10 -0.80 16.43
C LEU A 114 -20.57 0.40 15.66
N ARG A 115 -19.31 0.34 15.29
CA ARG A 115 -18.69 1.29 14.37
C ARG A 115 -18.27 0.53 13.10
N LEU A 116 -18.89 0.88 11.99
CA LEU A 116 -18.63 0.25 10.72
C LEU A 116 -17.96 1.26 9.78
N GLN A 117 -16.84 0.86 9.20
CA GLN A 117 -16.11 1.66 8.21
C GLN A 117 -16.36 1.09 6.81
N PRO A 118 -17.20 1.74 5.98
CA PRO A 118 -17.53 1.23 4.65
C PRO A 118 -16.32 1.03 3.74
N ALA A 119 -15.26 1.84 3.90
CA ALA A 119 -14.02 1.73 3.13
C ALA A 119 -13.37 0.33 3.26
N GLU A 120 -13.52 -0.35 4.42
CA GLU A 120 -13.00 -1.70 4.62
C GLU A 120 -13.69 -2.74 3.71
N PHE A 121 -14.99 -2.60 3.50
CA PHE A 121 -15.78 -3.46 2.63
C PHE A 121 -15.68 -3.06 1.15
N ALA A 122 -15.44 -1.78 0.88
CA ALA A 122 -15.25 -1.27 -0.46
C ALA A 122 -14.04 -1.90 -1.16
N LYS A 123 -12.96 -2.24 -0.43
CA LYS A 123 -11.81 -2.99 -0.97
C LYS A 123 -12.24 -4.37 -1.49
N VAL A 124 -13.12 -5.06 -0.76
CA VAL A 124 -13.64 -6.39 -1.15
C VAL A 124 -14.45 -6.29 -2.45
N THR A 125 -15.40 -5.34 -2.50
CA THR A 125 -16.27 -5.17 -3.66
C THR A 125 -15.52 -4.67 -4.89
N THR A 126 -14.49 -3.82 -4.69
CA THR A 126 -13.60 -3.38 -5.77
C THR A 126 -12.78 -4.55 -6.31
N ALA A 127 -12.25 -5.43 -5.45
CA ALA A 127 -11.53 -6.63 -5.86
C ALA A 127 -12.44 -7.57 -6.69
N LEU A 128 -13.68 -7.78 -6.25
CA LEU A 128 -14.66 -8.59 -6.98
C LEU A 128 -15.01 -7.97 -8.34
N PHE A 129 -15.30 -6.67 -8.37
CA PHE A 129 -15.72 -6.02 -9.61
C PHE A 129 -14.57 -5.90 -10.62
N LEU A 130 -13.34 -5.63 -10.15
CA LEU A 130 -12.16 -5.65 -11.00
C LEU A 130 -11.93 -7.05 -11.59
N ALA A 131 -12.04 -8.10 -10.76
CA ALA A 131 -11.93 -9.47 -11.19
C ALA A 131 -13.02 -9.84 -12.21
N TRP A 132 -14.28 -9.44 -11.97
CA TRP A 132 -15.38 -9.62 -12.90
C TRP A 132 -15.12 -8.92 -14.24
N LYS A 133 -14.66 -7.67 -14.24
CA LYS A 133 -14.40 -6.94 -15.48
C LYS A 133 -13.28 -7.56 -16.31
N LEU A 134 -12.19 -7.97 -15.66
CA LEU A 134 -11.06 -8.61 -16.33
C LEU A 134 -11.36 -10.04 -16.79
N SER A 135 -12.39 -10.70 -16.25
CA SER A 135 -12.80 -12.05 -16.67
C SER A 135 -13.69 -12.07 -17.92
N GLN A 136 -14.23 -10.92 -18.34
CA GLN A 136 -15.07 -10.83 -19.52
C GLN A 136 -14.26 -11.12 -20.80
N SER A 137 -14.81 -11.93 -21.69
CA SER A 137 -14.14 -12.40 -22.90
C SER A 137 -13.77 -11.28 -23.90
N ASP A 138 -14.52 -10.17 -23.87
CA ASP A 138 -14.31 -8.98 -24.71
C ASP A 138 -13.33 -7.98 -24.11
N PHE A 139 -12.87 -8.21 -22.87
CA PHE A 139 -11.99 -7.30 -22.16
C PHE A 139 -10.54 -7.78 -22.14
N VAL A 140 -9.70 -7.09 -22.87
CA VAL A 140 -8.24 -7.31 -22.85
C VAL A 140 -7.57 -6.05 -22.32
N LEU A 141 -6.69 -6.18 -21.33
CA LEU A 141 -5.97 -5.05 -20.73
C LEU A 141 -4.87 -4.53 -21.67
N ARG A 142 -5.30 -4.07 -22.85
CA ARG A 142 -4.45 -3.48 -23.89
C ARG A 142 -5.15 -2.28 -24.50
N GLY A 143 -4.47 -1.14 -24.44
CA GLY A 143 -4.97 0.11 -25.02
C GLY A 143 -5.67 1.03 -24.01
N MET A 144 -5.80 2.30 -24.41
CA MET A 144 -6.21 3.40 -23.53
C MET A 144 -7.61 3.18 -22.93
N LYS A 145 -8.57 2.69 -23.72
CA LYS A 145 -9.94 2.46 -23.21
C LYS A 145 -9.96 1.44 -22.08
N SER A 146 -9.25 0.32 -22.21
CA SER A 146 -9.18 -0.72 -21.17
C SER A 146 -8.50 -0.21 -19.91
N TYR A 147 -7.46 0.61 -20.04
CA TYR A 147 -6.79 1.24 -18.89
C TYR A 147 -7.72 2.22 -18.18
N VAL A 148 -8.44 3.07 -18.92
CA VAL A 148 -9.39 4.03 -18.33
C VAL A 148 -10.50 3.29 -17.56
N TYR A 149 -11.03 2.18 -18.08
CA TYR A 149 -12.02 1.37 -17.35
C TYR A 149 -11.42 0.75 -16.07
N ALA A 150 -10.26 0.09 -16.17
CA ALA A 150 -9.63 -0.54 -15.01
C ALA A 150 -9.26 0.47 -13.93
N PHE A 151 -8.72 1.62 -14.33
CA PHE A 151 -8.38 2.70 -13.42
C PHE A 151 -9.62 3.37 -12.84
N GLY A 152 -10.69 3.55 -13.63
CA GLY A 152 -11.96 4.06 -13.15
C GLY A 152 -12.55 3.21 -12.01
N ILE A 153 -12.49 1.89 -12.12
CA ILE A 153 -12.92 0.96 -11.07
C ILE A 153 -12.13 1.19 -9.77
N ILE A 154 -10.85 1.51 -9.86
CA ILE A 154 -9.99 1.73 -8.69
C ILE A 154 -10.16 3.16 -8.16
N PHE A 155 -10.19 4.18 -9.02
CA PHE A 155 -10.15 5.58 -8.60
C PHE A 155 -11.50 6.14 -8.14
N ILE A 156 -12.65 5.60 -8.60
CA ILE A 156 -13.97 6.09 -8.13
C ILE A 156 -14.13 5.90 -6.61
N PRO A 157 -13.90 4.69 -6.03
CA PRO A 157 -13.93 4.53 -4.57
C PRO A 157 -12.89 5.40 -3.87
N VAL A 158 -11.67 5.53 -4.44
CA VAL A 158 -10.60 6.37 -3.88
C VAL A 158 -11.07 7.82 -3.74
N LEU A 159 -11.69 8.39 -4.77
CA LEU A 159 -12.22 9.76 -4.70
C LEU A 159 -13.26 9.93 -3.59
N LEU A 160 -14.20 8.98 -3.47
CA LEU A 160 -15.21 9.03 -2.41
C LEU A 160 -14.59 8.91 -1.02
N ILE A 161 -13.58 8.06 -0.84
CA ILE A 161 -12.87 7.90 0.43
C ILE A 161 -12.05 9.15 0.76
N LEU A 162 -11.40 9.78 -0.22
CA LEU A 162 -10.70 11.06 -0.02
C LEU A 162 -11.66 12.19 0.37
N MET A 163 -12.87 12.22 -0.18
CA MET A 163 -13.91 13.17 0.23
C MET A 163 -14.39 12.97 1.67
N GLN A 164 -14.15 11.79 2.26
CA GLN A 164 -14.39 11.51 3.68
C GLN A 164 -13.20 11.91 4.58
N ASN A 165 -12.16 12.54 4.04
CA ASN A 165 -10.87 12.82 4.71
C ASN A 165 -10.14 11.57 5.23
N GLU A 166 -10.30 10.42 4.56
CA GLU A 166 -9.70 9.13 4.94
C GLU A 166 -8.58 8.75 3.97
N THR A 167 -7.42 9.37 4.11
CA THR A 167 -6.28 9.16 3.19
C THR A 167 -5.66 7.76 3.33
N GLY A 168 -5.68 7.18 4.52
CA GLY A 168 -5.10 5.86 4.78
C GLY A 168 -5.80 4.76 3.98
N SER A 169 -7.11 4.68 4.07
CA SER A 169 -7.90 3.69 3.34
C SER A 169 -7.81 3.89 1.82
N ALA A 170 -7.73 5.15 1.35
CA ALA A 170 -7.56 5.47 -0.07
C ALA A 170 -6.22 4.95 -0.63
N LEU A 171 -5.13 5.07 0.14
CA LEU A 171 -3.80 4.66 -0.28
C LEU A 171 -3.69 3.14 -0.51
N VAL A 172 -4.49 2.34 0.19
CA VAL A 172 -4.51 0.87 0.02
C VAL A 172 -4.89 0.46 -1.41
N TYR A 173 -5.64 1.29 -2.13
CA TYR A 173 -6.04 0.98 -3.51
C TYR A 173 -4.86 0.91 -4.50
N VAL A 174 -3.70 1.44 -4.13
CA VAL A 174 -2.45 1.23 -4.89
C VAL A 174 -2.12 -0.26 -5.02
N ALA A 175 -2.53 -1.08 -4.07
CA ALA A 175 -2.36 -2.53 -4.13
C ALA A 175 -2.98 -3.19 -5.37
N PHE A 176 -4.08 -2.64 -5.90
CA PHE A 176 -4.73 -3.18 -7.10
C PHE A 176 -3.86 -3.08 -8.36
N PHE A 177 -2.91 -2.14 -8.42
CA PHE A 177 -1.97 -2.06 -9.52
C PHE A 177 -1.07 -3.29 -9.64
N LEU A 178 -0.79 -3.98 -8.51
CA LEU A 178 -0.06 -5.26 -8.54
C LEU A 178 -0.87 -6.36 -9.24
N ALA A 179 -2.18 -6.43 -8.97
CA ALA A 179 -3.08 -7.35 -9.64
C ALA A 179 -3.20 -7.03 -11.15
N LEU A 180 -3.33 -5.74 -11.51
CA LEU A 180 -3.35 -5.32 -12.91
C LEU A 180 -2.04 -5.62 -13.62
N TYR A 181 -0.89 -5.42 -12.96
CA TYR A 181 0.41 -5.76 -13.52
C TYR A 181 0.52 -7.24 -13.87
N ARG A 182 0.02 -8.11 -12.99
CA ARG A 182 -0.03 -9.56 -13.25
C ARG A 182 -0.90 -9.92 -14.45
N GLU A 183 -1.97 -9.17 -14.71
CA GLU A 183 -2.89 -9.38 -15.84
C GLU A 183 -2.47 -8.65 -17.12
N GLY A 184 -1.28 -8.06 -17.16
CA GLY A 184 -0.69 -7.50 -18.36
C GLY A 184 -0.66 -5.97 -18.44
N LEU A 185 -0.91 -5.26 -17.32
CA LEU A 185 -0.60 -3.84 -17.25
C LEU A 185 0.90 -3.63 -17.46
N THR A 186 1.25 -2.70 -18.32
CA THR A 186 2.67 -2.41 -18.56
C THR A 186 3.36 -1.91 -17.30
N GLY A 187 4.58 -2.40 -17.02
CA GLY A 187 5.37 -1.98 -15.85
C GLY A 187 5.73 -0.48 -15.85
N ILE A 188 5.49 0.23 -16.95
CA ILE A 188 5.69 1.68 -17.05
C ILE A 188 4.88 2.43 -16.00
N PHE A 189 3.62 2.03 -15.75
CA PHE A 189 2.78 2.69 -14.73
C PHE A 189 3.36 2.55 -13.32
N LEU A 190 3.86 1.35 -12.98
CA LEU A 190 4.54 1.13 -11.70
C LEU A 190 5.86 1.90 -11.62
N GLY A 191 6.60 1.95 -12.74
CA GLY A 191 7.83 2.73 -12.84
C GLY A 191 7.60 4.24 -12.67
N ILE A 192 6.56 4.80 -13.29
CA ILE A 192 6.18 6.20 -13.11
C ILE A 192 5.77 6.49 -11.65
N ALA A 193 4.94 5.62 -11.05
CA ALA A 193 4.54 5.77 -9.66
C ALA A 193 5.75 5.73 -8.72
N PHE A 194 6.69 4.80 -8.94
CA PHE A 194 7.94 4.72 -8.18
C PHE A 194 8.79 5.98 -8.33
N CYS A 195 8.97 6.47 -9.57
CA CYS A 195 9.71 7.71 -9.84
C CYS A 195 9.04 8.92 -9.16
N ALA A 196 7.71 9.01 -9.19
CA ALA A 196 6.98 10.10 -8.56
C ALA A 196 7.24 10.13 -7.04
N VAL A 197 7.18 8.97 -6.36
CA VAL A 197 7.50 8.88 -4.94
C VAL A 197 8.97 9.22 -4.67
N LEU A 198 9.88 8.67 -5.46
CA LEU A 198 11.32 8.92 -5.33
C LEU A 198 11.65 10.41 -5.49
N PHE A 199 11.10 11.07 -6.50
CA PHE A 199 11.33 12.50 -6.75
C PHE A 199 10.70 13.37 -5.66
N PHE A 200 9.49 13.02 -5.21
CA PHE A 200 8.83 13.72 -4.11
C PHE A 200 9.67 13.69 -2.82
N VAL A 201 10.09 12.49 -2.42
CA VAL A 201 10.92 12.31 -1.21
C VAL A 201 12.24 13.06 -1.35
N THR A 202 12.90 12.96 -2.51
CA THR A 202 14.19 13.63 -2.75
C THR A 202 14.04 15.16 -2.75
N ALA A 203 13.00 15.67 -3.42
CA ALA A 203 12.73 17.10 -3.49
C ALA A 203 12.49 17.71 -2.10
N LEU A 204 11.66 17.04 -1.27
CA LEU A 204 11.36 17.55 0.07
C LEU A 204 12.54 17.39 1.05
N LYS A 205 13.22 16.24 1.02
CA LYS A 205 14.30 15.97 1.98
C LYS A 205 15.50 16.86 1.78
N LEU A 206 15.80 17.26 0.55
CA LEU A 206 16.94 18.10 0.19
C LEU A 206 16.52 19.56 -0.03
N GLN A 207 15.28 19.92 0.28
CA GLN A 207 14.77 21.28 0.11
C GLN A 207 15.57 22.26 1.00
N GLY A 208 16.13 23.29 0.37
CA GLY A 208 16.94 24.31 1.07
C GLY A 208 18.40 23.94 1.30
N ASP A 209 18.80 22.69 1.01
CA ASP A 209 20.21 22.31 1.08
C ASP A 209 20.97 22.83 -0.14
N LEU A 210 22.11 23.47 0.12
CA LEU A 210 23.04 23.94 -0.92
C LEU A 210 24.29 23.06 -0.91
N TRP A 211 24.48 22.28 -1.97
CA TRP A 211 25.70 21.50 -2.15
C TRP A 211 26.76 22.33 -2.89
N TRP A 212 28.00 22.16 -2.47
CA TRP A 212 29.16 22.94 -2.96
C TRP A 212 28.92 24.45 -2.89
N GLY A 213 28.08 24.91 -1.95
CA GLY A 213 27.80 26.32 -1.66
C GLY A 213 26.87 27.04 -2.64
N HIS A 214 26.59 26.47 -3.83
CA HIS A 214 25.87 27.18 -4.90
C HIS A 214 24.83 26.33 -5.65
N THR A 215 24.79 25.04 -5.41
CA THR A 215 23.91 24.11 -6.14
C THR A 215 22.75 23.70 -5.26
N ASP A 216 21.51 23.97 -5.68
CA ASP A 216 20.33 23.43 -5.03
C ASP A 216 20.35 21.89 -5.13
N ALA A 217 20.40 21.25 -3.95
CA ALA A 217 20.58 19.80 -3.86
C ALA A 217 19.34 19.03 -4.33
N ALA A 218 18.14 19.54 -4.04
CA ALA A 218 16.89 18.93 -4.43
C ALA A 218 16.74 18.93 -5.96
N GLU A 219 16.87 20.10 -6.56
CA GLU A 219 16.73 20.29 -7.99
C GLU A 219 17.79 19.49 -8.77
N TRP A 220 19.05 19.59 -8.37
CA TRP A 220 20.16 18.85 -8.98
C TRP A 220 19.94 17.35 -8.93
N SER A 221 19.52 16.82 -7.78
CA SER A 221 19.33 15.37 -7.58
C SER A 221 18.21 14.85 -8.48
N VAL A 222 17.05 15.52 -8.52
CA VAL A 222 15.90 15.10 -9.33
C VAL A 222 16.21 15.20 -10.81
N VAL A 223 16.86 16.27 -11.29
CA VAL A 223 17.24 16.45 -12.70
C VAL A 223 18.24 15.38 -13.12
N THR A 224 19.23 15.09 -12.28
CA THR A 224 20.23 14.03 -12.55
C THR A 224 19.58 12.65 -12.58
N MET A 225 18.71 12.32 -11.60
CA MET A 225 17.96 11.06 -11.59
C MET A 225 17.09 10.93 -12.84
N THR A 226 16.36 11.98 -13.23
CA THR A 226 15.54 12.01 -14.44
C THR A 226 16.37 11.70 -15.68
N THR A 227 17.55 12.31 -15.80
CA THR A 227 18.48 12.08 -16.92
C THR A 227 18.94 10.62 -16.97
N LEU A 228 19.37 10.05 -15.83
CA LEU A 228 19.82 8.67 -15.76
C LEU A 228 18.69 7.67 -16.06
N ILE A 229 17.50 7.91 -15.52
CA ILE A 229 16.32 7.07 -15.79
C ILE A 229 15.93 7.16 -17.27
N ALA A 230 15.95 8.34 -17.89
CA ALA A 230 15.65 8.50 -19.30
C ALA A 230 16.67 7.76 -20.19
N ILE A 231 17.96 7.81 -19.89
CA ILE A 231 19.00 7.01 -20.58
C ILE A 231 18.71 5.51 -20.44
N LEU A 232 18.30 5.07 -19.26
CA LEU A 232 17.92 3.67 -19.02
C LEU A 232 16.67 3.29 -19.83
N LEU A 233 15.64 4.15 -19.89
CA LEU A 233 14.42 3.92 -20.66
C LEU A 233 14.72 3.82 -22.17
N VAL A 234 15.62 4.66 -22.71
CA VAL A 234 16.09 4.52 -24.09
C VAL A 234 16.71 3.14 -24.32
N ARG A 235 17.56 2.67 -23.39
CA ARG A 235 18.15 1.32 -23.47
C ARG A 235 17.10 0.20 -23.46
N LEU A 236 16.08 0.31 -22.64
CA LEU A 236 15.08 -0.74 -22.44
C LEU A 236 14.05 -0.81 -23.56
N TYR A 237 13.61 0.33 -24.07
CA TYR A 237 12.45 0.41 -24.95
C TYR A 237 12.77 0.79 -26.40
N THR A 238 14.04 1.07 -26.74
CA THR A 238 14.44 1.40 -28.11
C THR A 238 15.47 0.42 -28.67
N LYS A 239 15.66 0.42 -29.99
CA LYS A 239 16.63 -0.46 -30.66
C LYS A 239 18.09 0.00 -30.51
N GLU A 240 18.33 1.22 -30.00
CA GLU A 240 19.66 1.80 -29.78
C GLU A 240 20.35 1.28 -28.52
N ARG A 241 20.27 -0.02 -28.30
CA ARG A 241 20.42 -0.69 -27.01
C ARG A 241 21.80 -0.59 -26.33
N SER A 242 22.91 -0.51 -27.07
CA SER A 242 24.23 -0.59 -26.39
C SER A 242 25.09 0.63 -26.59
N ARG A 243 25.27 1.11 -27.82
CA ARG A 243 26.19 2.23 -28.12
C ARG A 243 25.73 3.54 -27.49
N PHE A 244 24.43 3.89 -27.67
CA PHE A 244 23.89 5.12 -27.09
C PHE A 244 23.99 5.14 -25.57
N TYR A 245 23.64 4.02 -24.92
CA TYR A 245 23.67 3.93 -23.46
C TYR A 245 25.09 4.22 -22.90
N TRP A 246 26.11 3.56 -23.43
CA TRP A 246 27.48 3.76 -22.97
C TRP A 246 28.04 5.13 -23.31
N LEU A 247 27.70 5.67 -24.49
CA LEU A 247 28.06 7.04 -24.86
C LEU A 247 27.38 8.09 -23.98
N ALA A 248 26.08 7.95 -23.71
CA ALA A 248 25.35 8.86 -22.85
C ALA A 248 25.85 8.81 -21.40
N MET A 249 26.06 7.60 -20.86
CA MET A 249 26.64 7.44 -19.53
C MET A 249 28.06 7.99 -19.43
N GLY A 250 28.90 7.74 -20.45
CA GLY A 250 30.25 8.28 -20.53
C GLY A 250 30.25 9.82 -20.62
N LEU A 251 29.39 10.40 -21.45
CA LEU A 251 29.24 11.85 -21.53
C LEU A 251 28.80 12.45 -20.20
N THR A 252 27.83 11.83 -19.53
CA THR A 252 27.37 12.26 -18.20
C THR A 252 28.50 12.22 -17.19
N ALA A 253 29.28 11.14 -17.15
CA ALA A 253 30.43 10.99 -16.25
C ALA A 253 31.52 12.02 -16.53
N ILE A 254 31.84 12.27 -17.83
CA ILE A 254 32.83 13.27 -18.24
C ILE A 254 32.35 14.67 -17.87
N ALA A 255 31.09 15.02 -18.17
CA ALA A 255 30.57 16.35 -17.88
C ALA A 255 30.61 16.66 -16.38
N TYR A 256 30.20 15.73 -15.52
CA TYR A 256 30.33 15.90 -14.07
C TYR A 256 31.79 15.90 -13.61
N GLY A 257 32.66 15.05 -14.18
CA GLY A 257 34.09 15.04 -13.89
C GLY A 257 34.75 16.38 -14.21
N VAL A 258 34.42 16.98 -15.35
CA VAL A 258 34.89 18.33 -15.73
C VAL A 258 34.33 19.40 -14.79
N SER A 259 33.04 19.33 -14.44
CA SER A 259 32.44 20.27 -13.49
C SER A 259 33.08 20.20 -12.11
N ILE A 260 33.38 18.99 -11.63
CA ILE A 260 34.10 18.78 -10.38
C ILE A 260 35.52 19.36 -10.47
N ALA A 261 36.26 19.09 -11.55
CA ALA A 261 37.60 19.65 -11.74
C ALA A 261 37.60 21.19 -11.79
N LEU A 262 36.61 21.77 -12.48
CA LEU A 262 36.45 23.23 -12.54
C LEU A 262 36.05 23.84 -11.19
N SER A 263 35.32 23.13 -10.35
CA SER A 263 34.89 23.62 -9.03
C SER A 263 36.06 23.91 -8.07
N TYR A 264 37.25 23.35 -8.30
CA TYR A 264 38.45 23.68 -7.57
C TYR A 264 39.02 25.05 -7.91
N PHE A 265 38.66 25.62 -9.08
CA PHE A 265 39.19 26.90 -9.56
C PHE A 265 38.14 28.01 -9.57
N VAL A 266 36.88 27.68 -9.79
CA VAL A 266 35.77 28.64 -9.92
C VAL A 266 34.55 28.07 -9.21
N PRO A 267 33.70 28.87 -8.56
CA PRO A 267 32.45 28.42 -7.99
C PRO A 267 31.50 27.98 -9.14
N VAL A 268 31.38 26.67 -9.33
CA VAL A 268 30.53 26.07 -10.38
C VAL A 268 29.19 25.66 -9.77
N ASN A 269 28.09 26.15 -10.38
CA ASN A 269 26.77 25.61 -10.09
C ASN A 269 26.53 24.37 -10.95
N PHE A 270 26.47 23.20 -10.34
CA PHE A 270 26.28 21.90 -11.01
C PHE A 270 24.90 21.75 -11.66
N LEU A 271 23.93 22.61 -11.35
CA LEU A 271 22.64 22.67 -12.04
C LEU A 271 22.79 22.93 -13.55
N TRP A 272 23.72 23.81 -13.94
CA TRP A 272 23.96 24.07 -15.36
C TRP A 272 24.42 22.81 -16.11
N THR A 273 25.26 22.00 -15.46
CA THR A 273 25.70 20.71 -16.03
C THR A 273 24.54 19.74 -16.13
N ALA A 274 23.70 19.62 -15.07
CA ALA A 274 22.55 18.74 -15.05
C ALA A 274 21.54 19.11 -16.14
N TYR A 275 21.14 20.37 -16.23
CA TYR A 275 20.21 20.85 -17.25
C TYR A 275 20.81 20.78 -18.67
N GLY A 276 22.09 21.08 -18.82
CA GLY A 276 22.79 20.93 -20.11
C GLY A 276 22.71 19.50 -20.62
N LEU A 277 23.00 18.52 -19.78
CA LEU A 277 22.88 17.08 -20.12
C LEU A 277 21.44 16.69 -20.44
N LEU A 278 20.48 17.17 -19.64
CA LEU A 278 19.07 16.88 -19.84
C LEU A 278 18.59 17.45 -21.18
N VAL A 279 18.91 18.70 -21.51
CA VAL A 279 18.53 19.34 -22.79
C VAL A 279 19.15 18.60 -23.96
N LEU A 280 20.41 18.22 -23.88
CA LEU A 280 21.07 17.43 -24.93
C LEU A 280 20.36 16.10 -25.16
N LEU A 281 19.98 15.42 -24.04
CA LEU A 281 19.24 14.17 -24.10
C LEU A 281 17.85 14.36 -24.73
N VAL A 282 17.10 15.39 -24.32
CA VAL A 282 15.76 15.69 -24.86
C VAL A 282 15.84 15.99 -26.34
N VAL A 283 16.77 16.85 -26.78
CA VAL A 283 16.97 17.19 -28.20
C VAL A 283 17.29 15.92 -29.01
N TRP A 284 18.18 15.08 -28.48
CA TRP A 284 18.51 13.80 -29.14
C TRP A 284 17.30 12.87 -29.22
N VAL A 285 16.54 12.71 -28.13
CA VAL A 285 15.33 11.85 -28.05
C VAL A 285 14.27 12.35 -29.03
N LEU A 286 14.02 13.68 -29.13
CA LEU A 286 13.05 14.25 -30.04
C LEU A 286 13.50 14.09 -31.50
N MET A 287 14.80 14.29 -31.80
CA MET A 287 15.35 14.06 -33.12
C MET A 287 15.17 12.59 -33.55
N MET A 288 15.40 11.65 -32.65
CA MET A 288 15.19 10.20 -32.90
C MET A 288 13.70 9.85 -33.04
N ALA A 289 12.82 10.49 -32.29
CA ALA A 289 11.36 10.34 -32.44
C ALA A 289 10.92 10.71 -33.87
N VAL A 290 11.38 11.82 -34.38
CA VAL A 290 11.08 12.29 -35.79
C VAL A 290 11.71 11.35 -36.81
N ARG A 291 13.01 11.00 -36.67
CA ARG A 291 13.73 10.16 -37.64
C ARG A 291 13.24 8.74 -37.75
N ARG A 292 12.84 8.16 -36.63
CA ARG A 292 12.50 6.71 -36.53
C ARG A 292 11.01 6.43 -36.39
N TYR A 293 10.17 7.47 -36.26
CA TYR A 293 8.72 7.38 -36.06
C TYR A 293 8.33 6.41 -34.94
N LEU A 294 9.17 6.30 -33.89
CA LEU A 294 8.95 5.39 -32.75
C LEU A 294 8.30 6.14 -31.59
N LEU A 295 7.09 5.73 -31.23
CA LEU A 295 6.33 6.29 -30.11
C LEU A 295 7.12 6.23 -28.78
N ALA A 296 8.00 5.23 -28.61
CA ALA A 296 8.82 5.09 -27.42
C ALA A 296 9.68 6.32 -27.11
N TYR A 297 10.28 6.94 -28.12
CA TYR A 297 11.08 8.16 -27.92
C TYR A 297 10.20 9.34 -27.47
N LEU A 298 9.00 9.48 -28.06
CA LEU A 298 8.06 10.52 -27.67
C LEU A 298 7.62 10.34 -26.20
N LEU A 299 7.31 9.11 -25.80
CA LEU A 299 6.92 8.79 -24.41
C LEU A 299 8.05 9.09 -23.43
N ILE A 300 9.32 8.84 -23.79
CA ILE A 300 10.48 9.20 -22.98
C ILE A 300 10.60 10.73 -22.84
N ALA A 301 10.40 11.47 -23.93
CA ALA A 301 10.42 12.94 -23.88
C ALA A 301 9.29 13.47 -22.98
N VAL A 302 8.08 12.92 -23.08
CA VAL A 302 6.95 13.25 -22.19
C VAL A 302 7.26 12.92 -20.72
N PHE A 303 7.90 11.78 -20.47
CA PHE A 303 8.34 11.44 -19.12
C PHE A 303 9.33 12.46 -18.56
N VAL A 304 10.34 12.86 -19.34
CA VAL A 304 11.34 13.85 -18.90
C VAL A 304 10.69 15.21 -18.62
N LEU A 305 9.88 15.71 -19.54
CA LEU A 305 9.17 16.99 -19.36
C LEU A 305 8.20 16.93 -18.19
N GLY A 306 7.48 15.81 -18.05
CA GLY A 306 6.58 15.56 -16.92
C GLY A 306 7.32 15.50 -15.58
N SER A 307 8.52 14.91 -15.53
CA SER A 307 9.35 14.85 -14.32
C SER A 307 9.81 16.25 -13.88
N ILE A 308 10.18 17.11 -14.81
CA ILE A 308 10.54 18.49 -14.51
C ILE A 308 9.32 19.31 -14.06
N GLY A 309 8.19 19.18 -14.77
CA GLY A 309 6.93 19.80 -14.34
C GLY A 309 6.49 19.33 -12.94
N TYR A 310 6.67 18.03 -12.65
CA TYR A 310 6.41 17.46 -11.35
C TYR A 310 7.30 18.05 -10.25
N LEU A 311 8.61 18.18 -10.48
CA LEU A 311 9.55 18.80 -9.55
C LEU A 311 9.07 20.19 -9.10
N PHE A 312 8.72 21.07 -10.06
CA PHE A 312 8.21 22.38 -9.73
C PHE A 312 6.82 22.37 -9.09
N SER A 313 6.01 21.35 -9.35
CA SER A 313 4.69 21.21 -8.72
C SER A 313 4.76 20.69 -7.29
N VAL A 314 5.82 19.98 -6.89
CA VAL A 314 5.97 19.41 -5.54
C VAL A 314 5.89 20.50 -4.48
N ASP A 315 6.63 21.58 -4.65
CA ASP A 315 6.65 22.69 -3.70
C ASP A 315 5.27 23.34 -3.55
N TYR A 316 4.60 23.61 -4.67
CA TYR A 316 3.23 24.16 -4.68
C TYR A 316 2.23 23.20 -4.02
N VAL A 317 2.24 21.92 -4.40
CA VAL A 317 1.31 20.94 -3.85
C VAL A 317 1.54 20.75 -2.36
N PHE A 318 2.80 20.69 -1.95
CA PHE A 318 3.14 20.47 -0.54
C PHE A 318 2.76 21.67 0.32
N ASN A 319 3.07 22.91 -0.09
CA ASN A 319 2.87 24.09 0.74
C ASN A 319 1.45 24.69 0.63
N GLU A 320 0.81 24.63 -0.54
CA GLU A 320 -0.46 25.32 -0.79
C GLU A 320 -1.68 24.38 -0.81
N VAL A 321 -1.51 23.11 -1.21
CA VAL A 321 -2.63 22.16 -1.36
C VAL A 321 -2.78 21.27 -0.14
N MET A 322 -1.67 20.81 0.44
CA MET A 322 -1.71 19.89 1.58
C MET A 322 -2.04 20.61 2.88
N GLN A 323 -2.85 19.97 3.71
CA GLN A 323 -3.20 20.50 5.02
C GLN A 323 -1.98 20.46 5.97
N PRO A 324 -1.85 21.42 6.91
CA PRO A 324 -0.68 21.51 7.80
C PRO A 324 -0.35 20.23 8.57
N HIS A 325 -1.38 19.48 8.99
CA HIS A 325 -1.17 18.21 9.68
C HIS A 325 -0.63 17.09 8.76
N GLN A 326 -0.93 17.13 7.46
CA GLN A 326 -0.39 16.20 6.47
C GLN A 326 1.08 16.55 6.15
N GLN A 327 1.37 17.85 5.99
CA GLN A 327 2.74 18.34 5.80
C GLN A 327 3.63 17.90 6.97
N MET A 328 3.18 18.12 8.22
CA MET A 328 3.92 17.75 9.41
C MET A 328 4.24 16.25 9.46
N ARG A 329 3.25 15.38 9.15
CA ARG A 329 3.46 13.92 9.10
C ARG A 329 4.55 13.52 8.10
N ILE A 330 4.60 14.17 6.94
CA ILE A 330 5.62 13.90 5.92
C ILE A 330 6.99 14.41 6.36
N LYS A 331 7.08 15.64 6.86
CA LYS A 331 8.33 16.22 7.35
C LYS A 331 8.95 15.38 8.47
N VAL A 332 8.13 14.91 9.40
CA VAL A 332 8.57 14.03 10.50
C VAL A 332 9.08 12.68 9.96
N ALA A 333 8.35 12.06 9.03
CA ALA A 333 8.78 10.79 8.44
C ALA A 333 10.10 10.90 7.65
N LEU A 334 10.35 12.06 7.04
CA LEU A 334 11.60 12.35 6.33
C LEU A 334 12.73 12.79 7.26
N GLY A 335 12.45 13.01 8.56
CA GLY A 335 13.41 13.49 9.54
C GLY A 335 13.80 14.95 9.31
N ILE A 336 12.94 15.76 8.71
CA ILE A 336 13.15 17.19 8.45
C ILE A 336 12.78 18.01 9.70
N GLU A 337 11.71 17.65 10.38
CA GLU A 337 11.22 18.29 11.59
C GLU A 337 10.93 17.26 12.67
N GLU A 338 11.11 17.64 13.94
CA GLU A 338 10.71 16.83 15.10
C GLU A 338 9.34 17.31 15.58
N ASP A 339 8.36 16.42 15.64
CA ASP A 339 7.03 16.70 16.20
C ASP A 339 6.92 16.05 17.57
N LEU A 340 7.21 16.84 18.60
CA LEU A 340 7.18 16.38 20.00
C LEU A 340 5.78 16.18 20.58
N ARG A 341 4.69 16.50 19.85
CA ARG A 341 3.30 16.43 20.36
C ARG A 341 2.30 15.74 19.45
N GLY A 342 2.69 15.40 18.20
CA GLY A 342 1.80 14.81 17.21
C GLY A 342 2.27 13.46 16.69
N GLY A 343 2.22 13.26 15.36
CA GLY A 343 2.56 12.00 14.71
C GLY A 343 4.02 11.56 14.92
N GLY A 344 4.95 12.50 15.07
CA GLY A 344 6.35 12.22 15.37
C GLY A 344 6.55 11.62 16.75
N TYR A 345 5.88 12.16 17.75
CA TYR A 345 5.87 11.59 19.10
C TYR A 345 5.45 10.13 19.11
N ASN A 346 4.39 9.77 18.37
CA ASN A 346 3.89 8.39 18.28
C ASN A 346 4.96 7.44 17.70
N VAL A 347 5.65 7.86 16.65
CA VAL A 347 6.72 7.08 16.01
C VAL A 347 7.91 6.91 16.94
N ASP A 348 8.36 7.98 17.61
CA ASP A 348 9.51 7.92 18.50
C ASP A 348 9.21 7.05 19.72
N GLN A 349 8.02 7.19 20.32
CA GLN A 349 7.59 6.33 21.42
C GLN A 349 7.48 4.86 20.98
N SER A 350 7.01 4.59 19.74
CA SER A 350 6.95 3.24 19.21
C SER A 350 8.34 2.63 19.02
N LYS A 351 9.32 3.40 18.50
CA LYS A 351 10.72 2.96 18.37
C LYS A 351 11.34 2.67 19.74
N ILE A 352 11.08 3.54 20.75
CA ILE A 352 11.54 3.34 22.13
C ILE A 352 10.93 2.04 22.70
N ALA A 353 9.63 1.81 22.50
CA ALA A 353 8.96 0.60 22.94
C ALA A 353 9.59 -0.65 22.31
N ILE A 354 9.73 -0.69 20.97
CA ILE A 354 10.35 -1.80 20.25
C ILE A 354 11.79 -2.03 20.72
N GLY A 355 12.59 -0.97 20.80
CA GLY A 355 13.99 -1.04 21.23
C GLY A 355 14.14 -1.56 22.67
N SER A 356 13.18 -1.21 23.54
CA SER A 356 13.18 -1.65 24.93
C SER A 356 12.90 -3.14 25.12
N GLY A 357 12.29 -3.82 24.10
CA GLY A 357 12.03 -5.25 24.13
C GLY A 357 13.28 -6.11 23.92
N GLY A 358 14.32 -5.59 23.29
CA GLY A 358 15.55 -6.35 23.04
C GLY A 358 15.33 -7.59 22.18
N PHE A 359 16.12 -8.66 22.44
CA PHE A 359 16.08 -9.86 21.62
C PHE A 359 14.87 -10.76 21.90
N LEU A 360 14.55 -11.01 23.17
CA LEU A 360 13.50 -11.96 23.59
C LEU A 360 12.21 -11.29 24.10
N GLY A 361 12.18 -9.96 24.19
CA GLY A 361 11.07 -9.21 24.75
C GLY A 361 11.07 -9.19 26.30
N LYS A 362 10.20 -8.33 26.85
CA LYS A 362 9.99 -8.22 28.32
C LYS A 362 9.09 -9.31 28.88
N GLY A 363 8.38 -10.01 27.98
CA GLY A 363 7.37 -11.02 28.33
C GLY A 363 5.94 -10.47 28.24
N PHE A 364 4.99 -11.38 28.07
CA PHE A 364 3.56 -11.07 27.96
C PHE A 364 3.06 -10.30 29.18
N LEU A 365 2.33 -9.23 28.96
CA LEU A 365 1.84 -8.28 29.96
C LEU A 365 2.96 -7.62 30.82
N LYS A 366 4.21 -7.59 30.35
CA LYS A 366 5.34 -6.98 31.07
C LYS A 366 5.93 -5.76 30.33
N GLY A 367 5.30 -5.32 29.25
CA GLY A 367 5.65 -4.08 28.57
C GLY A 367 5.56 -2.88 29.50
N THR A 368 6.51 -1.99 29.50
CA THR A 368 6.50 -0.76 30.32
C THR A 368 5.96 0.43 29.57
N GLN A 369 6.41 0.61 28.33
CA GLN A 369 5.97 1.73 27.47
C GLN A 369 4.50 1.57 27.07
N THR A 370 4.12 0.36 26.68
CA THR A 370 2.75 0.04 26.27
C THR A 370 1.76 0.14 27.44
N LYS A 371 2.12 -0.32 28.64
CA LYS A 371 1.25 -0.22 29.85
C LYS A 371 1.02 1.23 30.30
N LEU A 372 2.05 2.06 30.23
CA LEU A 372 1.96 3.48 30.60
C LEU A 372 1.27 4.31 29.51
N LYS A 373 0.87 3.67 28.39
CA LYS A 373 0.17 4.30 27.23
C LYS A 373 0.93 5.48 26.64
N TYR A 374 2.27 5.40 26.65
CA TYR A 374 3.11 6.40 26.00
C TYR A 374 2.96 6.40 24.47
N VAL A 375 2.58 5.26 23.87
CA VAL A 375 2.27 5.15 22.46
C VAL A 375 0.77 5.35 22.24
N PRO A 376 0.29 6.47 21.70
CA PRO A 376 -1.11 6.62 21.34
C PRO A 376 -1.55 5.60 20.28
N GLU A 377 -2.82 5.17 20.34
CA GLU A 377 -3.39 4.20 19.37
C GLU A 377 -2.59 2.89 19.26
N GLN A 378 -1.97 2.45 20.36
CA GLN A 378 -1.11 1.26 20.39
C GLN A 378 -1.85 -0.06 20.15
N ASP A 379 -3.15 -0.11 20.30
CA ASP A 379 -3.99 -1.29 20.07
C ASP A 379 -4.62 -1.32 18.65
N THR A 380 -4.52 -0.23 17.91
CA THR A 380 -5.00 -0.11 16.51
C THR A 380 -3.81 -0.01 15.56
N ASP A 381 -3.36 1.19 15.28
CA ASP A 381 -2.40 1.46 14.21
C ASP A 381 -0.95 1.10 14.60
N PHE A 382 -0.61 1.21 15.90
CA PHE A 382 0.73 0.93 16.42
C PHE A 382 0.86 -0.41 17.15
N ILE A 383 -0.05 -1.37 16.89
CA ILE A 383 -0.07 -2.67 17.61
C ILE A 383 1.26 -3.44 17.51
N PHE A 384 2.00 -3.27 16.40
CA PHE A 384 3.29 -3.92 16.21
C PHE A 384 4.34 -3.50 17.26
N CYS A 385 4.23 -2.28 17.84
CA CYS A 385 5.14 -1.85 18.91
C CYS A 385 4.95 -2.68 20.19
N THR A 386 3.72 -3.11 20.48
CA THR A 386 3.42 -4.01 21.61
C THR A 386 4.09 -5.36 21.44
N VAL A 387 4.07 -5.90 20.20
CA VAL A 387 4.80 -7.15 19.89
C VAL A 387 6.31 -6.95 20.06
N GLY A 388 6.84 -5.83 19.56
CA GLY A 388 8.26 -5.50 19.70
C GLY A 388 8.70 -5.37 21.14
N GLU A 389 7.89 -4.76 22.02
CA GLU A 389 8.22 -4.60 23.43
C GLU A 389 8.06 -5.91 24.22
N GLU A 390 6.93 -6.63 24.06
CA GLU A 390 6.63 -7.81 24.86
C GLU A 390 7.34 -9.07 24.39
N GLN A 391 7.46 -9.27 23.07
CA GLN A 391 8.00 -10.49 22.45
C GLN A 391 9.37 -10.26 21.79
N GLY A 392 9.84 -9.03 21.73
CA GLY A 392 11.17 -8.64 21.24
C GLY A 392 11.37 -8.89 19.74
N PHE A 393 12.64 -8.94 19.36
CA PHE A 393 13.06 -9.16 17.99
C PHE A 393 12.57 -10.51 17.44
N VAL A 394 12.69 -11.59 18.24
CA VAL A 394 12.28 -12.94 17.82
C VAL A 394 10.77 -12.99 17.55
N GLY A 395 9.94 -12.46 18.45
CA GLY A 395 8.49 -12.43 18.23
C GLY A 395 8.09 -11.59 17.03
N SER A 396 8.74 -10.44 16.83
CA SER A 396 8.52 -9.56 15.65
C SER A 396 8.84 -10.28 14.35
N ILE A 397 9.99 -10.98 14.28
CA ILE A 397 10.38 -11.75 13.08
C ILE A 397 9.43 -12.92 12.82
N LEU A 398 9.04 -13.66 13.85
CA LEU A 398 8.07 -14.76 13.69
C LEU A 398 6.73 -14.27 13.16
N LEU A 399 6.26 -13.11 13.65
CA LEU A 399 5.05 -12.47 13.14
C LEU A 399 5.20 -12.11 11.66
N LEU A 400 6.29 -11.45 11.28
CA LEU A 400 6.55 -11.07 9.88
C LEU A 400 6.67 -12.29 8.95
N ILE A 401 7.33 -13.36 9.39
CA ILE A 401 7.42 -14.63 8.65
C ILE A 401 6.02 -15.25 8.49
N THR A 402 5.17 -15.20 9.52
CA THR A 402 3.80 -15.71 9.44
C THR A 402 2.98 -14.94 8.39
N TYR A 403 3.06 -13.61 8.37
CA TYR A 403 2.43 -12.81 7.31
C TYR A 403 2.99 -13.09 5.93
N ALA A 404 4.31 -13.15 5.79
CA ALA A 404 4.96 -13.46 4.51
C ALA A 404 4.50 -14.84 4.01
N THR A 405 4.44 -15.84 4.88
CA THR A 405 3.95 -17.18 4.56
C THR A 405 2.49 -17.15 4.09
N LEU A 406 1.62 -16.40 4.79
CA LEU A 406 0.22 -16.22 4.40
C LEU A 406 0.11 -15.56 3.01
N ILE A 407 0.82 -14.46 2.78
CA ILE A 407 0.79 -13.74 1.50
C ILE A 407 1.31 -14.60 0.36
N ILE A 408 2.44 -15.28 0.54
CA ILE A 408 3.00 -16.21 -0.44
C ILE A 408 2.00 -17.33 -0.73
N ARG A 409 1.34 -17.86 0.32
CA ARG A 409 0.31 -18.89 0.15
C ARG A 409 -0.87 -18.39 -0.67
N ILE A 410 -1.34 -17.16 -0.43
CA ILE A 410 -2.42 -16.53 -1.20
C ILE A 410 -2.00 -16.32 -2.65
N VAL A 411 -0.78 -15.86 -2.92
CA VAL A 411 -0.24 -15.74 -4.29
C VAL A 411 -0.22 -17.12 -4.97
N TRP A 412 0.22 -18.16 -4.28
CA TRP A 412 0.22 -19.52 -4.82
C TRP A 412 -1.19 -20.03 -5.10
N LEU A 413 -2.17 -19.74 -4.21
CA LEU A 413 -3.58 -20.03 -4.44
C LEU A 413 -4.12 -19.28 -5.68
N ALA A 414 -3.74 -18.01 -5.87
CA ALA A 414 -4.13 -17.19 -7.02
C ALA A 414 -3.54 -17.73 -8.33
N GLU A 415 -2.25 -18.08 -8.35
CA GLU A 415 -1.57 -18.58 -9.55
C GLU A 415 -2.11 -19.94 -10.04
N ARG A 416 -2.61 -20.77 -9.13
CA ARG A 416 -3.18 -22.07 -9.51
C ARG A 416 -4.61 -21.99 -10.04
N GLN A 417 -5.28 -20.81 -10.03
CA GLN A 417 -6.62 -20.65 -10.52
C GLN A 417 -6.71 -20.78 -12.04
N THR A 418 -7.73 -21.49 -12.51
CA THR A 418 -8.03 -21.66 -13.94
C THR A 418 -8.93 -20.55 -14.48
N LYS A 419 -9.83 -20.01 -13.65
CA LYS A 419 -10.69 -18.88 -13.99
C LYS A 419 -9.95 -17.57 -13.77
N VAL A 420 -10.01 -16.65 -14.75
CA VAL A 420 -9.42 -15.30 -14.64
C VAL A 420 -9.99 -14.55 -13.45
N PHE A 421 -11.30 -14.64 -13.21
CA PHE A 421 -11.97 -14.03 -12.06
C PHE A 421 -11.29 -14.38 -10.74
N SER A 422 -11.14 -15.67 -10.45
CA SER A 422 -10.54 -16.15 -9.20
C SER A 422 -9.07 -15.75 -9.07
N ARG A 423 -8.32 -15.72 -10.19
CA ARG A 423 -6.92 -15.34 -10.23
C ARG A 423 -6.73 -13.86 -9.92
N VAL A 424 -7.48 -12.98 -10.58
CA VAL A 424 -7.42 -11.52 -10.35
C VAL A 424 -7.83 -11.19 -8.92
N TYR A 425 -8.90 -11.81 -8.43
CA TYR A 425 -9.34 -11.64 -7.05
C TYR A 425 -8.25 -12.03 -6.06
N GLY A 426 -7.63 -13.19 -6.24
CA GLY A 426 -6.55 -13.68 -5.37
C GLY A 426 -5.33 -12.76 -5.35
N HIS A 427 -4.90 -12.23 -6.51
CA HIS A 427 -3.81 -11.25 -6.55
C HIS A 427 -4.19 -9.92 -5.91
N SER A 428 -5.46 -9.50 -6.02
CA SER A 428 -5.96 -8.32 -5.32
C SER A 428 -5.89 -8.49 -3.80
N VAL A 429 -6.29 -9.65 -3.29
CA VAL A 429 -6.19 -9.98 -1.85
C VAL A 429 -4.75 -9.98 -1.38
N ALA A 430 -3.84 -10.63 -2.12
CA ALA A 430 -2.42 -10.65 -1.80
C ALA A 430 -1.82 -9.25 -1.77
N GLY A 431 -2.14 -8.42 -2.77
CA GLY A 431 -1.70 -7.03 -2.85
C GLY A 431 -2.19 -6.18 -1.68
N ILE A 432 -3.47 -6.29 -1.31
CA ILE A 432 -4.06 -5.56 -0.19
C ILE A 432 -3.35 -5.93 1.12
N LEU A 433 -3.16 -7.22 1.39
CA LEU A 433 -2.49 -7.67 2.62
C LEU A 433 -1.02 -7.25 2.66
N LEU A 434 -0.30 -7.36 1.54
CA LEU A 434 1.09 -6.91 1.43
C LEU A 434 1.21 -5.41 1.70
N PHE A 435 0.30 -4.61 1.12
CA PHE A 435 0.30 -3.16 1.29
C PHE A 435 0.04 -2.77 2.74
N HIS A 436 -1.00 -3.35 3.37
CA HIS A 436 -1.29 -3.11 4.79
C HIS A 436 -0.12 -3.48 5.70
N LEU A 437 0.49 -4.66 5.51
CA LEU A 437 1.66 -5.09 6.28
C LEU A 437 2.82 -4.12 6.12
N SER A 438 3.17 -3.79 4.87
CA SER A 438 4.34 -2.94 4.58
C SER A 438 4.18 -1.53 5.14
N ILE A 439 3.00 -0.93 4.99
CA ILE A 439 2.74 0.43 5.47
C ILE A 439 2.63 0.44 6.99
N ASN A 440 1.90 -0.51 7.62
CA ASN A 440 1.75 -0.53 9.07
C ASN A 440 3.11 -0.71 9.77
N VAL A 441 3.87 -1.74 9.39
CA VAL A 441 5.20 -1.97 9.97
C VAL A 441 6.14 -0.81 9.65
N GLY A 442 6.15 -0.33 8.40
CA GLY A 442 6.96 0.81 7.98
C GLY A 442 6.68 2.09 8.79
N MET A 443 5.41 2.36 9.08
CA MET A 443 4.97 3.50 9.91
C MET A 443 5.46 3.37 11.36
N VAL A 444 5.31 2.19 11.96
CA VAL A 444 5.69 1.95 13.35
C VAL A 444 7.20 2.05 13.57
N ILE A 445 8.02 1.65 12.58
CA ILE A 445 9.49 1.80 12.64
C ILE A 445 10.00 3.12 12.05
N GLY A 446 9.09 3.98 11.57
CA GLY A 446 9.41 5.32 11.08
C GLY A 446 10.01 5.38 9.68
N LEU A 447 9.77 4.38 8.81
CA LEU A 447 10.17 4.39 7.40
C LEU A 447 9.13 5.08 6.51
N VAL A 448 7.89 5.19 6.97
CA VAL A 448 6.76 5.76 6.24
C VAL A 448 6.01 6.71 7.15
N PRO A 449 5.39 7.79 6.64
CA PRO A 449 4.55 8.68 7.44
C PRO A 449 3.43 7.94 8.18
N VAL A 450 3.01 8.48 9.32
CA VAL A 450 1.86 7.95 10.07
C VAL A 450 0.58 8.21 9.28
N ILE A 451 -0.03 7.16 8.75
CA ILE A 451 -1.20 7.24 7.88
C ILE A 451 -2.46 6.67 8.56
N GLY A 452 -2.29 5.84 9.60
CA GLY A 452 -3.41 5.22 10.31
C GLY A 452 -4.00 4.02 9.55
N ILE A 453 -3.15 3.06 9.18
CA ILE A 453 -3.56 1.82 8.50
C ILE A 453 -3.40 0.65 9.46
N PRO A 454 -4.48 -0.12 9.75
CA PRO A 454 -4.41 -1.24 10.69
C PRO A 454 -3.61 -2.42 10.12
N LEU A 455 -3.00 -3.20 11.01
CA LEU A 455 -2.37 -4.48 10.67
C LEU A 455 -3.45 -5.56 10.53
N PRO A 456 -3.59 -6.22 9.35
CA PRO A 456 -4.66 -7.19 9.08
C PRO A 456 -4.73 -8.31 10.13
N PHE A 457 -5.92 -8.65 10.62
CA PHE A 457 -6.21 -9.69 11.65
C PHE A 457 -5.62 -9.41 13.04
N PHE A 458 -4.73 -8.47 13.18
CA PHE A 458 -3.93 -8.23 14.35
C PHE A 458 -4.38 -7.01 15.16
N SER A 459 -4.66 -5.89 14.48
CA SER A 459 -5.14 -4.65 15.08
C SER A 459 -6.56 -4.78 15.62
N TYR A 460 -6.85 -4.04 16.71
CA TYR A 460 -8.20 -3.93 17.24
C TYR A 460 -9.14 -3.28 16.21
N GLY A 461 -10.28 -3.91 15.93
CA GLY A 461 -11.32 -3.35 15.08
C GLY A 461 -12.20 -4.40 14.41
N GLY A 462 -13.52 -4.30 14.60
CA GLY A 462 -14.49 -5.24 14.01
C GLY A 462 -14.56 -5.13 12.49
N SER A 463 -14.74 -3.92 11.95
CA SER A 463 -14.91 -3.71 10.49
C SER A 463 -13.70 -4.16 9.69
N SER A 464 -12.49 -3.85 10.17
CA SER A 464 -11.25 -4.27 9.54
C SER A 464 -11.12 -5.79 9.55
N LEU A 465 -11.33 -6.44 10.71
CA LEU A 465 -11.28 -7.90 10.83
C LEU A 465 -12.28 -8.58 9.89
N TRP A 466 -13.52 -8.07 9.80
CA TRP A 466 -14.54 -8.64 8.92
C TRP A 466 -14.22 -8.43 7.45
N GLY A 467 -13.71 -7.24 7.06
CA GLY A 467 -13.28 -6.97 5.71
C GLY A 467 -12.17 -7.91 5.24
N PHE A 468 -11.13 -8.11 6.06
CA PHE A 468 -10.06 -9.06 5.75
C PHE A 468 -10.52 -10.52 5.80
N THR A 469 -11.45 -10.86 6.69
CA THR A 469 -12.06 -12.19 6.71
C THR A 469 -12.81 -12.47 5.42
N LEU A 470 -13.63 -11.54 4.95
CA LEU A 470 -14.31 -11.65 3.66
C LEU A 470 -13.32 -11.85 2.52
N LEU A 471 -12.23 -11.06 2.47
CA LEU A 471 -11.20 -11.18 1.43
C LEU A 471 -10.63 -12.60 1.37
N ILE A 472 -10.23 -13.17 2.50
CA ILE A 472 -9.63 -14.52 2.54
C ILE A 472 -10.66 -15.60 2.28
N PHE A 473 -11.83 -15.55 2.91
CA PHE A 473 -12.80 -16.65 2.81
C PHE A 473 -13.49 -16.72 1.45
N ILE A 474 -13.70 -15.58 0.77
CA ILE A 474 -14.13 -15.59 -0.64
C ILE A 474 -13.06 -16.26 -1.50
N LEU A 475 -11.78 -15.94 -1.32
CA LEU A 475 -10.69 -16.59 -2.06
C LEU A 475 -10.66 -18.10 -1.81
N LEU A 476 -10.80 -18.54 -0.55
CA LEU A 476 -10.84 -19.95 -0.18
C LEU A 476 -12.03 -20.67 -0.83
N ARG A 477 -13.17 -20.01 -0.91
CA ARG A 477 -14.36 -20.56 -1.56
C ARG A 477 -14.18 -20.68 -3.07
N LEU A 478 -13.58 -19.66 -3.71
CA LEU A 478 -13.24 -19.70 -5.14
C LEU A 478 -12.21 -20.79 -5.44
N ASP A 479 -11.24 -20.97 -4.57
CA ASP A 479 -10.22 -22.01 -4.72
C ASP A 479 -10.78 -23.43 -4.55
N ALA A 480 -11.69 -23.64 -3.61
CA ALA A 480 -12.34 -24.93 -3.38
C ALA A 480 -13.21 -25.37 -4.58
N ASP A 481 -13.73 -24.42 -5.37
CA ASP A 481 -14.54 -24.68 -6.58
C ASP A 481 -13.70 -24.91 -7.84
N ARG A 482 -12.40 -24.81 -7.75
CA ARG A 482 -11.48 -24.98 -8.87
C ARG A 482 -11.60 -26.41 -9.46
N ASP A 483 -11.73 -26.50 -10.79
CA ASP A 483 -11.64 -27.79 -11.51
C ASP A 483 -10.16 -28.15 -11.76
N PRO A 484 -9.62 -29.21 -11.12
CA PRO A 484 -8.22 -29.62 -11.29
C PRO A 484 -7.91 -30.15 -12.69
N ARG A 485 -8.93 -30.51 -13.47
CA ARG A 485 -8.79 -31.16 -14.80
C ARG A 485 -8.60 -30.15 -15.93
N LYS A 486 -8.83 -28.88 -15.68
CA LYS A 486 -8.71 -27.78 -16.66
C LYS A 486 -7.39 -27.02 -16.53
N ARG A 487 -6.28 -27.73 -16.37
CA ARG A 487 -4.95 -27.13 -16.41
C ARG A 487 -4.41 -27.03 -17.82
#